data_6123a24c54a815df815f1cfd573ca2f4
#
_entry.id   6123a24c54a815df815f1cfd573ca2f4
#
_cell.length_a   1.000
_cell.length_b   1.000
_cell.length_c   1.000
_cell.angle_alpha   90.00
_cell.angle_beta   90.00
_cell.angle_gamma   90.00
#
_symmetry.space_group_name_H-M   'P 1'
#
loop_
_entity.id
_entity.type
_entity.pdbx_description
1 polymer ?
#
loop_
_entity_poly.entity_id
_entity_poly.type
_entity_poly.pdbx_seq_one_letter_code
_entity_poly.pdbx_strand_id
1 'polypeptide(L)'
;MKHKTILDQLKFKLPGFSRKRTPESSRDQYHARDLSYLEGNAVYMSKVFEKVKNYLEEKRPYLYGTVSLGELSQKIYANRTHVSKAVNKYAGMNYSAFINSYRVKHAAELISKDPRMKMEEVAKLSGFNTLPSFNAAFKSVMNERPSEYQAKVHRK
;
A
#
# COMPACT_ATOMS: atom_id res chain seq x y z
N MET A 1 -0.42 -28.47 -9.93
CA MET A 1 -0.74 -27.90 -8.60
C MET A 1 -0.45 -26.42 -8.61
N LYS A 2 -1.50 -25.59 -8.58
CA LYS A 2 -1.36 -24.12 -8.64
C LYS A 2 -0.88 -23.64 -7.28
N HIS A 3 0.34 -23.11 -7.21
CA HIS A 3 0.85 -22.41 -6.04
C HIS A 3 -0.01 -21.18 -5.78
N LYS A 4 -0.92 -21.26 -4.82
CA LYS A 4 -1.59 -20.09 -4.24
C LYS A 4 -0.50 -19.23 -3.62
N THR A 5 -0.21 -18.13 -4.27
CA THR A 5 0.75 -17.12 -3.83
C THR A 5 0.25 -16.55 -2.51
N ILE A 6 1.17 -16.27 -1.58
CA ILE A 6 0.93 -15.58 -0.30
C ILE A 6 0.11 -14.27 -0.49
N LEU A 7 0.08 -13.74 -1.70
CA LEU A 7 -0.75 -12.62 -2.17
C LEU A 7 -2.26 -12.81 -1.92
N ASP A 8 -2.76 -14.06 -1.97
CA ASP A 8 -4.19 -14.35 -1.74
C ASP A 8 -4.56 -14.40 -0.25
N GLN A 9 -3.57 -14.54 0.65
CA GLN A 9 -3.81 -14.57 2.09
C GLN A 9 -3.78 -13.18 2.74
N LEU A 10 -3.14 -12.19 2.10
CA LEU A 10 -3.24 -10.79 2.47
C LEU A 10 -4.42 -10.15 1.72
N LYS A 11 -5.61 -10.70 1.90
CA LYS A 11 -6.83 -9.95 1.63
C LYS A 11 -6.81 -8.74 2.54
N PHE A 12 -6.43 -7.57 2.00
CA PHE A 12 -6.74 -6.30 2.61
C PHE A 12 -8.23 -6.32 2.95
N LYS A 13 -8.54 -6.59 4.20
CA LYS A 13 -9.86 -6.31 4.76
C LYS A 13 -9.98 -4.80 4.75
N LEU A 14 -10.55 -4.27 3.68
CA LEU A 14 -11.03 -2.90 3.68
C LEU A 14 -12.01 -2.77 4.85
N PRO A 15 -11.81 -1.82 5.77
CA PRO A 15 -12.79 -1.57 6.82
C PRO A 15 -14.13 -1.28 6.15
N GLY A 16 -15.15 -1.99 6.59
CA GLY A 16 -16.48 -1.96 6.01
C GLY A 16 -17.02 -0.55 5.85
N PHE A 17 -17.40 -0.22 4.63
CA PHE A 17 -18.14 0.98 4.28
C PHE A 17 -19.54 0.88 4.90
N SER A 18 -19.69 1.40 6.11
CA SER A 18 -20.97 1.47 6.80
C SER A 18 -21.82 2.54 6.12
N ARG A 19 -22.81 2.12 5.32
CA ARG A 19 -23.90 3.00 4.83
C ARG A 19 -24.61 3.66 6.00
N LYS A 20 -24.43 4.95 6.21
CA LYS A 20 -25.33 5.77 7.03
C LYS A 20 -26.13 6.72 6.13
N ARG A 21 -27.42 6.37 6.02
CA ARG A 21 -28.64 7.16 5.80
C ARG A 21 -28.51 8.56 5.19
N THR A 22 -29.19 8.70 4.08
CA THR A 22 -29.65 9.95 3.46
C THR A 22 -30.70 10.65 4.30
N PRO A 23 -30.67 12.00 4.41
CA PRO A 23 -31.88 12.78 4.66
C PRO A 23 -32.45 13.24 3.31
N GLU A 24 -33.67 12.84 3.05
CA GLU A 24 -34.54 13.44 2.03
C GLU A 24 -34.88 14.86 2.41
N SER A 25 -34.67 15.79 1.54
CA SER A 25 -35.62 16.78 1.05
C SER A 25 -34.95 18.00 0.42
N SER A 26 -35.44 18.39 -0.76
CA SER A 26 -35.41 19.72 -1.40
C SER A 26 -34.03 20.31 -1.76
N ARG A 27 -33.34 19.73 -2.78
CA ARG A 27 -32.23 20.36 -3.54
C ARG A 27 -31.98 19.74 -4.92
N ASP A 28 -33.01 19.42 -5.67
CA ASP A 28 -32.90 18.59 -6.89
C ASP A 28 -32.31 19.28 -8.13
N GLN A 29 -31.90 20.55 -8.04
CA GLN A 29 -31.36 21.28 -9.20
C GLN A 29 -29.83 21.51 -9.17
N TYR A 30 -29.17 21.30 -8.04
CA TYR A 30 -27.71 21.41 -7.94
C TYR A 30 -27.00 20.05 -8.09
N HIS A 31 -27.71 18.94 -8.01
CA HIS A 31 -27.14 17.60 -7.91
C HIS A 31 -26.55 17.01 -9.21
N ALA A 32 -27.07 17.33 -10.38
CA ALA A 32 -26.62 16.70 -11.62
C ALA A 32 -25.22 17.16 -12.06
N ARG A 33 -24.88 18.43 -11.87
CA ARG A 33 -23.51 18.94 -12.17
C ARG A 33 -22.50 18.51 -11.11
N ASP A 34 -22.90 18.46 -9.84
CA ASP A 34 -22.03 17.99 -8.75
C ASP A 34 -21.77 16.50 -8.83
N LEU A 35 -22.78 15.69 -9.18
CA LEU A 35 -22.59 14.23 -9.31
C LEU A 35 -21.65 13.88 -10.47
N SER A 36 -21.80 14.50 -11.63
CA SER A 36 -20.90 14.24 -12.76
C SER A 36 -19.45 14.68 -12.48
N TYR A 37 -19.28 15.80 -11.76
CA TYR A 37 -17.96 16.26 -11.31
C TYR A 37 -17.35 15.32 -10.26
N LEU A 38 -18.16 14.84 -9.31
CA LEU A 38 -17.74 13.90 -8.27
C LEU A 38 -17.42 12.53 -8.85
N GLU A 39 -18.20 12.05 -9.81
CA GLU A 39 -17.94 10.80 -10.54
C GLU A 39 -16.68 10.92 -11.40
N GLY A 40 -16.52 12.01 -12.15
CA GLY A 40 -15.34 12.29 -12.94
C GLY A 40 -14.07 12.38 -12.08
N ASN A 41 -14.17 13.00 -10.90
CA ASN A 41 -13.07 13.08 -9.95
C ASN A 41 -12.76 11.71 -9.31
N ALA A 42 -13.78 10.90 -9.01
CA ALA A 42 -13.59 9.55 -8.48
C ALA A 42 -12.90 8.64 -9.50
N VAL A 43 -13.33 8.66 -10.76
CA VAL A 43 -12.70 7.92 -11.87
C VAL A 43 -11.25 8.37 -12.07
N TYR A 44 -11.00 9.68 -12.07
CA TYR A 44 -9.64 10.23 -12.18
C TYR A 44 -8.74 9.76 -11.04
N MET A 45 -9.20 9.87 -9.78
CA MET A 45 -8.43 9.43 -8.62
C MET A 45 -8.15 7.92 -8.62
N SER A 46 -9.10 7.11 -9.07
CA SER A 46 -8.89 5.68 -9.27
C SER A 46 -7.78 5.40 -10.29
N LYS A 47 -7.80 6.09 -11.43
CA LYS A 47 -6.73 5.98 -12.44
C LYS A 47 -5.37 6.42 -11.92
N VAL A 48 -5.31 7.47 -11.09
CA VAL A 48 -4.07 7.89 -10.42
C VAL A 48 -3.56 6.79 -9.50
N PHE A 49 -4.44 6.19 -8.70
CA PHE A 49 -4.06 5.10 -7.79
C PHE A 49 -3.56 3.86 -8.55
N GLU A 50 -4.21 3.48 -9.65
CA GLU A 50 -3.74 2.38 -10.50
C GLU A 50 -2.34 2.67 -11.09
N LYS A 51 -2.09 3.90 -11.57
CA LYS A 51 -0.75 4.30 -12.02
C LYS A 51 0.32 4.15 -10.92
N VAL A 52 -0.02 4.54 -9.68
CA VAL A 52 0.87 4.37 -8.52
C VAL A 52 1.20 2.89 -8.31
N LYS A 53 0.19 2.03 -8.25
CA LYS A 53 0.38 0.58 -8.06
C LYS A 53 1.24 -0.03 -9.17
N ASN A 54 0.88 0.21 -10.42
CA ASN A 54 1.60 -0.33 -11.58
C ASN A 54 3.07 0.08 -11.56
N TYR A 55 3.35 1.35 -11.27
CA TYR A 55 4.73 1.84 -11.17
C TYR A 55 5.52 1.16 -10.04
N LEU A 56 4.90 0.99 -8.86
CA LEU A 56 5.53 0.32 -7.72
C LEU A 56 5.77 -1.17 -7.99
N GLU A 57 4.86 -1.84 -8.66
CA GLU A 57 4.95 -3.27 -8.98
C GLU A 57 5.97 -3.55 -10.08
N GLU A 58 5.97 -2.74 -11.14
CA GLU A 58 6.90 -2.91 -12.27
C GLU A 58 8.33 -2.51 -11.94
N LYS A 59 8.52 -1.33 -11.35
CA LYS A 59 9.84 -0.73 -11.14
C LYS A 59 10.44 -1.03 -9.78
N ARG A 60 9.61 -1.39 -8.80
CA ARG A 60 9.99 -1.67 -7.41
C ARG A 60 10.92 -0.60 -6.79
N PRO A 61 10.66 0.69 -7.01
CA PRO A 61 11.58 1.76 -6.60
C PRO A 61 11.77 1.80 -5.08
N TYR A 62 10.83 1.28 -4.32
CA TYR A 62 10.87 1.19 -2.85
C TYR A 62 12.02 0.33 -2.32
N LEU A 63 12.68 -0.49 -3.15
CA LEU A 63 13.83 -1.31 -2.76
C LEU A 63 15.15 -0.53 -2.80
N TYR A 64 15.22 0.58 -3.54
CA TYR A 64 16.46 1.28 -3.85
C TYR A 64 16.63 2.62 -3.10
N GLY A 65 15.99 2.79 -1.95
CA GLY A 65 16.10 3.99 -1.13
C GLY A 65 14.77 4.70 -0.90
N THR A 66 14.83 6.02 -0.68
CA THR A 66 13.63 6.80 -0.40
C THR A 66 12.86 7.09 -1.69
N VAL A 67 11.64 6.60 -1.76
CA VAL A 67 10.69 6.98 -2.82
C VAL A 67 9.86 8.13 -2.28
N SER A 68 10.26 9.36 -2.59
CA SER A 68 9.48 10.52 -2.19
C SER A 68 8.16 10.61 -2.98
N LEU A 69 7.14 11.18 -2.34
CA LEU A 69 5.86 11.43 -3.00
C LEU A 69 6.03 12.33 -4.25
N GLY A 70 6.98 13.29 -4.19
CA GLY A 70 7.29 14.18 -5.30
C GLY A 70 7.88 13.44 -6.50
N GLU A 71 8.90 12.63 -6.27
CA GLU A 71 9.56 11.84 -7.32
C GLU A 71 8.59 10.85 -7.98
N LEU A 72 7.82 10.12 -7.18
CA LEU A 72 6.82 9.20 -7.71
C LEU A 72 5.78 9.94 -8.56
N SER A 73 5.30 11.09 -8.08
CA SER A 73 4.31 11.89 -8.81
C SER A 73 4.83 12.34 -10.17
N GLN A 74 6.10 12.75 -10.26
CA GLN A 74 6.75 13.12 -11.52
C GLN A 74 6.85 11.90 -12.46
N LYS A 75 7.25 10.75 -11.94
CA LYS A 75 7.41 9.52 -12.75
C LYS A 75 6.11 9.01 -13.36
N ILE A 76 4.99 9.18 -12.67
CA ILE A 76 3.67 8.76 -13.18
C ILE A 76 2.89 9.90 -13.88
N TYR A 77 3.51 11.08 -14.01
CA TYR A 77 2.88 12.28 -14.60
C TYR A 77 1.56 12.65 -13.91
N ALA A 78 1.57 12.71 -12.58
CA ALA A 78 0.41 13.06 -11.78
C ALA A 78 0.72 14.18 -10.77
N ASN A 79 -0.30 14.93 -10.37
CA ASN A 79 -0.14 15.94 -9.34
C ASN A 79 0.10 15.29 -7.97
N ARG A 80 1.08 15.80 -7.22
CA ARG A 80 1.46 15.30 -5.88
C ARG A 80 0.28 15.21 -4.91
N THR A 81 -0.59 16.23 -4.91
CA THR A 81 -1.78 16.26 -4.05
C THR A 81 -2.76 15.16 -4.44
N HIS A 82 -2.95 14.93 -5.74
CA HIS A 82 -3.83 13.87 -6.22
C HIS A 82 -3.29 12.48 -5.89
N VAL A 83 -1.98 12.26 -6.01
CA VAL A 83 -1.33 11.01 -5.61
C VAL A 83 -1.56 10.73 -4.12
N SER A 84 -1.29 11.72 -3.25
CA SER A 84 -1.53 11.58 -1.81
C SER A 84 -2.99 11.28 -1.48
N LYS A 85 -3.93 12.03 -2.08
CA LYS A 85 -5.38 11.81 -1.88
C LYS A 85 -5.83 10.45 -2.40
N ALA A 86 -5.34 10.01 -3.56
CA ALA A 86 -5.66 8.72 -4.13
C ALA A 86 -5.17 7.57 -3.25
N VAL A 87 -3.93 7.63 -2.76
CA VAL A 87 -3.40 6.63 -1.82
C VAL A 87 -4.21 6.59 -0.54
N ASN A 88 -4.48 7.74 0.08
CA ASN A 88 -5.30 7.80 1.30
C ASN A 88 -6.71 7.23 1.07
N LYS A 89 -7.33 7.56 -0.05
CA LYS A 89 -8.70 7.13 -0.37
C LYS A 89 -8.79 5.63 -0.64
N TYR A 90 -7.88 5.08 -1.46
CA TYR A 90 -7.99 3.71 -1.96
C TYR A 90 -7.18 2.69 -1.17
N ALA A 91 -6.07 3.10 -0.53
CA ALA A 91 -5.30 2.22 0.35
C ALA A 91 -5.64 2.39 1.84
N GLY A 92 -6.41 3.43 2.22
CA GLY A 92 -6.79 3.68 3.60
C GLY A 92 -5.63 4.07 4.52
N MET A 93 -4.48 4.47 3.97
CA MET A 93 -3.28 4.81 4.71
C MET A 93 -2.51 5.94 4.04
N ASN A 94 -1.61 6.59 4.78
CA ASN A 94 -0.76 7.63 4.21
C ASN A 94 0.30 7.03 3.27
N TYR A 95 0.90 7.89 2.44
CA TYR A 95 1.88 7.49 1.44
C TYR A 95 3.06 6.69 2.02
N SER A 96 3.62 7.13 3.16
CA SER A 96 4.77 6.44 3.79
C SER A 96 4.40 5.04 4.26
N ALA A 97 3.24 4.88 4.89
CA ALA A 97 2.73 3.57 5.29
C ALA A 97 2.45 2.68 4.07
N PHE A 98 1.96 3.26 2.98
CA PHE A 98 1.72 2.54 1.73
C PHE A 98 3.02 2.01 1.11
N ILE A 99 4.07 2.83 1.02
CA ILE A 99 5.40 2.37 0.57
C ILE A 99 5.95 1.29 1.49
N ASN A 100 5.84 1.48 2.82
CA ASN A 100 6.30 0.50 3.78
C ASN A 100 5.55 -0.84 3.68
N SER A 101 4.28 -0.84 3.27
CA SER A 101 3.54 -2.10 3.04
C SER A 101 4.14 -2.93 1.90
N TYR A 102 4.60 -2.30 0.83
CA TYR A 102 5.32 -2.98 -0.27
C TYR A 102 6.68 -3.53 0.20
N ARG A 103 7.42 -2.75 0.99
CA ARG A 103 8.71 -3.18 1.56
C ARG A 103 8.55 -4.38 2.49
N VAL A 104 7.55 -4.33 3.38
CA VAL A 104 7.26 -5.43 4.32
C VAL A 104 6.83 -6.69 3.58
N LYS A 105 6.04 -6.57 2.53
CA LYS A 105 5.65 -7.69 1.68
C LYS A 105 6.88 -8.35 1.06
N HIS A 106 7.79 -7.56 0.51
CA HIS A 106 9.04 -8.07 -0.05
C HIS A 106 9.91 -8.73 1.03
N ALA A 107 9.99 -8.15 2.24
CA ALA A 107 10.69 -8.75 3.37
C ALA A 107 10.11 -10.12 3.77
N ALA A 108 8.80 -10.24 3.82
CA ALA A 108 8.13 -11.51 4.11
C ALA A 108 8.40 -12.57 3.04
N GLU A 109 8.50 -12.17 1.77
CA GLU A 109 8.90 -13.06 0.66
C GLU A 109 10.36 -13.54 0.83
N LEU A 110 11.29 -12.64 1.20
CA LEU A 110 12.69 -13.00 1.46
C LEU A 110 12.81 -14.00 2.62
N ILE A 111 12.16 -13.72 3.75
CA ILE A 111 12.15 -14.61 4.92
C ILE A 111 11.55 -15.98 4.55
N SER A 112 10.51 -16.01 3.71
CA SER A 112 9.89 -17.27 3.28
C SER A 112 10.77 -18.08 2.36
N LYS A 113 11.64 -17.43 1.56
CA LYS A 113 12.59 -18.09 0.67
C LYS A 113 13.83 -18.59 1.42
N ASP A 114 14.34 -17.80 2.33
CA ASP A 114 15.48 -18.15 3.19
C ASP A 114 15.22 -17.76 4.65
N PRO A 115 14.65 -18.71 5.44
CA PRO A 115 14.39 -18.49 6.86
C PRO A 115 15.63 -18.34 7.74
N ARG A 116 16.84 -18.44 7.19
CA ARG A 116 18.10 -18.25 7.93
C ARG A 116 18.74 -16.89 7.69
N MET A 117 18.16 -16.08 6.78
CA MET A 117 18.67 -14.75 6.47
C MET A 117 18.65 -13.85 7.71
N LYS A 118 19.71 -13.08 7.91
CA LYS A 118 19.80 -12.13 9.03
C LYS A 118 18.81 -10.99 8.84
N MET A 119 18.18 -10.52 9.93
CA MET A 119 17.17 -9.47 9.87
C MET A 119 17.71 -8.14 9.33
N GLU A 120 18.98 -7.84 9.58
CA GLU A 120 19.67 -6.67 9.02
C GLU A 120 19.74 -6.74 7.49
N GLU A 121 20.01 -7.93 6.96
CA GLU A 121 20.07 -8.18 5.53
C GLU A 121 18.68 -8.10 4.89
N VAL A 122 17.68 -8.74 5.52
CA VAL A 122 16.28 -8.63 5.10
C VAL A 122 15.82 -7.18 5.04
N ALA A 123 16.11 -6.40 6.09
CA ALA A 123 15.77 -4.98 6.16
C ALA A 123 16.39 -4.20 5.00
N LYS A 124 17.70 -4.36 4.78
CA LYS A 124 18.45 -3.70 3.70
C LYS A 124 17.91 -4.05 2.32
N LEU A 125 17.72 -5.33 2.03
CA LEU A 125 17.20 -5.81 0.74
C LEU A 125 15.76 -5.41 0.49
N SER A 126 15.02 -5.10 1.55
CA SER A 126 13.64 -4.59 1.47
C SER A 126 13.54 -3.06 1.43
N GLY A 127 14.68 -2.37 1.31
CA GLY A 127 14.72 -0.92 1.15
C GLY A 127 14.60 -0.12 2.45
N PHE A 128 14.81 -0.73 3.61
CA PHE A 128 14.87 -0.02 4.89
C PHE A 128 16.29 0.43 5.21
N ASN A 129 16.44 1.68 5.63
CA ASN A 129 17.73 2.23 6.00
C ASN A 129 18.19 1.80 7.41
N THR A 130 17.25 1.47 8.29
CA THR A 130 17.53 1.09 9.68
C THR A 130 16.68 -0.08 10.13
N LEU A 131 17.23 -0.93 10.99
CA LEU A 131 16.53 -2.06 11.58
C LEU A 131 15.33 -1.63 12.46
N PRO A 132 15.41 -0.56 13.27
CA PRO A 132 14.25 -0.07 14.00
C PRO A 132 13.06 0.32 13.11
N SER A 133 13.30 1.02 12.00
CA SER A 133 12.23 1.39 11.07
C SER A 133 11.63 0.16 10.36
N PHE A 134 12.47 -0.82 10.03
CA PHE A 134 12.00 -2.11 9.52
C PHE A 134 11.10 -2.84 10.52
N ASN A 135 11.55 -3.00 11.77
CA ASN A 135 10.79 -3.69 12.81
C ASN A 135 9.45 -3.02 13.08
N ALA A 136 9.42 -1.69 13.15
CA ALA A 136 8.20 -0.93 13.35
C ALA A 136 7.21 -1.10 12.19
N ALA A 137 7.70 -0.97 10.95
CA ALA A 137 6.87 -1.15 9.75
C ALA A 137 6.34 -2.59 9.63
N PHE A 138 7.20 -3.58 9.84
CA PHE A 138 6.83 -5.00 9.78
C PHE A 138 5.74 -5.33 10.79
N LYS A 139 5.93 -4.91 12.05
CA LYS A 139 4.93 -5.10 13.11
C LYS A 139 3.61 -4.40 12.78
N SER A 140 3.66 -3.19 12.22
CA SER A 140 2.46 -2.44 11.84
C SER A 140 1.66 -3.14 10.72
N VAL A 141 2.34 -3.76 9.75
CA VAL A 141 1.71 -4.40 8.58
C VAL A 141 1.28 -5.84 8.88
N MET A 142 2.13 -6.61 9.55
CA MET A 142 1.95 -8.06 9.77
C MET A 142 1.33 -8.38 11.15
N ASN A 143 1.18 -7.39 12.05
CA ASN A 143 0.76 -7.55 13.45
C ASN A 143 1.67 -8.47 14.29
N GLU A 144 2.89 -8.75 13.83
CA GLU A 144 3.90 -9.53 14.51
C GLU A 144 5.29 -9.03 14.18
N ARG A 145 6.29 -9.39 15.00
CA ARG A 145 7.69 -9.00 14.76
C ARG A 145 8.29 -9.84 13.64
N PRO A 146 9.28 -9.30 12.88
CA PRO A 146 9.96 -10.05 11.82
C PRO A 146 10.56 -11.37 12.31
N SER A 147 11.17 -11.38 13.52
CA SER A 147 11.75 -12.57 14.14
C SER A 147 10.71 -13.64 14.51
N GLU A 148 9.52 -13.22 14.94
CA GLU A 148 8.41 -14.14 15.23
C GLU A 148 7.87 -14.76 13.93
N TYR A 149 7.72 -13.96 12.88
CA TYR A 149 7.37 -14.43 11.55
C TYR A 149 8.39 -15.43 11.01
N GLN A 150 9.70 -15.09 11.10
CA GLN A 150 10.81 -15.97 10.69
C GLN A 150 10.77 -17.31 11.42
N ALA A 151 10.59 -17.30 12.75
CA ALA A 151 10.51 -18.54 13.55
C ALA A 151 9.33 -19.44 13.14
N LYS A 152 8.18 -18.86 12.75
CA LYS A 152 7.02 -19.61 12.26
C LYS A 152 7.31 -20.26 10.89
N VAL A 153 7.97 -19.53 9.99
CA VAL A 153 8.32 -20.03 8.66
C VAL A 153 9.36 -21.14 8.76
N HIS A 154 10.33 -21.01 9.67
CA HIS A 154 11.40 -22.01 9.88
C HIS A 154 10.90 -23.36 10.44
N ARG A 155 9.73 -23.36 11.10
CA ARG A 155 9.13 -24.57 11.69
C ARG A 155 8.27 -25.40 10.72
N LYS A 156 8.01 -24.84 9.53
CA LYS A 156 7.24 -25.53 8.47
C LYS A 156 8.16 -26.27 7.50
#